data_752541d50ee07a48609ef180758cb53a
#
_entry.id   752541d50ee07a48609ef180758cb53a
#
_cell.length_a   1.000
_cell.length_b   1.000
_cell.length_c   1.000
_cell.angle_alpha   90.00
_cell.angle_beta   90.00
_cell.angle_gamma   90.00
#
_symmetry.space_group_name_H-M   'P 1'
#
loop_
_entity.id
_entity.type
_entity.pdbx_description
1 polymer ?
#
loop_
_entity_poly.entity_id
_entity_poly.type
_entity_poly.pdbx_seq_one_letter_code
_entity_poly.pdbx_strand_id
1 'polypeptide(L)'
;PKSDMIRAARMIAAEGPTSIMLSASPVVHNINGVQNGRAIGLLMALTGNFGIPGGFAGPGPARAVLKDSFMGTKKDREHPEKGVNYGEFPAWDKLTSVELQVEHIADFLLGNGKYPIRNLISFGTNHHMWPRPDRIEEGMKQVEFFSCADLYMNDTCKYADILLPVAVTQEREQVELLGPQMVYYQPKVVENQG
;
A
#
# COMPACT_ATOMS: atom_id res chain seq x y z
N PRO A 1 14.14 -19.50 17.29
CA PRO A 1 15.15 -19.41 18.33
C PRO A 1 16.19 -18.33 18.03
N LYS A 2 16.73 -17.67 19.07
CA LYS A 2 17.76 -16.62 18.93
C LYS A 2 19.01 -17.13 18.20
N SER A 3 19.37 -18.40 18.43
CA SER A 3 20.49 -19.07 17.76
C SER A 3 20.38 -19.07 16.25
N ASP A 4 19.17 -19.32 15.72
CA ASP A 4 18.92 -19.38 14.27
C ASP A 4 18.97 -17.97 13.64
N MET A 5 18.50 -16.95 14.37
CA MET A 5 18.62 -15.55 13.93
C MET A 5 20.09 -15.13 13.82
N ILE A 6 20.91 -15.48 14.83
CA ILE A 6 22.35 -15.22 14.80
C ILE A 6 23.02 -15.96 13.65
N ARG A 7 22.66 -17.24 13.45
CA ARG A 7 23.17 -18.04 12.34
C ARG A 7 22.83 -17.43 10.99
N ALA A 8 21.59 -17.05 10.77
CA ALA A 8 21.13 -16.38 9.53
C ALA A 8 21.90 -15.08 9.27
N ALA A 9 22.05 -14.21 10.29
CA ALA A 9 22.81 -12.98 10.14
C ALA A 9 24.29 -13.23 9.77
N ARG A 10 24.92 -14.26 10.35
CA ARG A 10 26.31 -14.64 10.01
C ARG A 10 26.42 -15.22 8.58
N MET A 11 25.43 -15.99 8.13
CA MET A 11 25.38 -16.48 6.75
C MET A 11 25.26 -15.31 5.76
N ILE A 12 24.37 -14.34 6.01
CA ILE A 12 24.23 -13.14 5.21
C ILE A 12 25.56 -12.37 5.10
N ALA A 13 26.32 -12.29 6.21
CA ALA A 13 27.61 -11.60 6.23
C ALA A 13 28.71 -12.37 5.49
N ALA A 14 28.70 -13.71 5.52
CA ALA A 14 29.77 -14.55 4.98
C ALA A 14 29.60 -14.92 3.51
N GLU A 15 28.35 -15.04 3.05
CA GLU A 15 28.01 -15.64 1.75
C GLU A 15 27.40 -14.62 0.76
N GLY A 16 27.53 -13.32 1.06
CA GLY A 16 27.00 -12.26 0.18
C GLY A 16 27.56 -12.27 -1.26
N PRO A 17 26.95 -11.54 -2.18
CA PRO A 17 25.92 -10.50 -1.95
C PRO A 17 24.53 -11.10 -1.65
N THR A 18 23.82 -10.47 -0.71
CA THR A 18 22.48 -10.90 -0.31
C THR A 18 21.48 -9.76 -0.50
N SER A 19 20.32 -10.08 -1.06
CA SER A 19 19.18 -9.16 -1.12
C SER A 19 18.04 -9.66 -0.25
N ILE A 20 17.39 -8.78 0.49
CA ILE A 20 16.20 -9.07 1.27
C ILE A 20 15.04 -8.30 0.67
N MET A 21 14.01 -9.01 0.21
CA MET A 21 12.77 -8.38 -0.21
C MET A 21 11.94 -8.01 1.01
N LEU A 22 11.77 -6.71 1.23
CA LEU A 22 10.90 -6.20 2.29
C LEU A 22 9.49 -5.98 1.73
N SER A 23 8.52 -6.57 2.41
CA SER A 23 7.11 -6.26 2.17
C SER A 23 6.57 -5.46 3.35
N ALA A 24 5.67 -4.52 3.06
CA ALA A 24 5.03 -3.71 4.09
C ALA A 24 4.28 -4.59 5.10
N SER A 25 3.45 -5.51 4.61
CA SER A 25 2.54 -6.27 5.47
C SER A 25 3.24 -7.13 6.53
N PRO A 26 4.18 -8.03 6.22
CA PRO A 26 4.73 -8.90 7.25
C PRO A 26 5.75 -8.23 8.16
N VAL A 27 6.40 -7.16 7.72
CA VAL A 27 7.51 -6.55 8.46
C VAL A 27 7.10 -5.29 9.20
N VAL A 28 6.33 -4.40 8.55
CA VAL A 28 6.07 -3.06 9.08
C VAL A 28 4.64 -2.85 9.61
N HIS A 29 3.66 -3.66 9.23
CA HIS A 29 2.28 -3.55 9.74
C HIS A 29 2.11 -4.20 11.12
N ASN A 30 2.89 -3.72 12.10
CA ASN A 30 2.80 -4.12 13.50
C ASN A 30 3.41 -3.04 14.40
N ILE A 31 3.21 -3.15 15.72
CA ILE A 31 3.69 -2.17 16.71
C ILE A 31 5.19 -1.88 16.59
N ASN A 32 6.00 -2.88 16.26
CA ASN A 32 7.45 -2.74 16.11
C ASN A 32 7.89 -2.60 14.65
N GLY A 33 6.97 -2.38 13.71
CA GLY A 33 7.25 -2.41 12.27
C GLY A 33 8.39 -1.51 11.84
N VAL A 34 8.43 -0.26 12.31
CA VAL A 34 9.54 0.67 12.01
C VAL A 34 10.88 0.12 12.50
N GLN A 35 10.92 -0.45 13.69
CA GLN A 35 12.15 -1.01 14.26
C GLN A 35 12.58 -2.29 13.54
N ASN A 36 11.64 -3.11 13.12
CA ASN A 36 11.92 -4.30 12.30
C ASN A 36 12.56 -3.89 10.96
N GLY A 37 11.99 -2.93 10.25
CA GLY A 37 12.54 -2.41 9.01
C GLY A 37 13.94 -1.80 9.20
N ARG A 38 14.13 -1.02 10.28
CA ARG A 38 15.44 -0.46 10.62
C ARG A 38 16.48 -1.55 10.93
N ALA A 39 16.11 -2.58 11.67
CA ALA A 39 17.02 -3.68 12.01
C ALA A 39 17.49 -4.43 10.75
N ILE A 40 16.60 -4.68 9.80
CA ILE A 40 16.96 -5.31 8.52
C ILE A 40 17.86 -4.38 7.70
N GLY A 41 17.51 -3.09 7.60
CA GLY A 41 18.36 -2.10 6.91
C GLY A 41 19.76 -2.01 7.51
N LEU A 42 19.89 -2.01 8.85
CA LEU A 42 21.16 -2.04 9.54
C LEU A 42 21.97 -3.32 9.26
N LEU A 43 21.31 -4.47 9.24
CA LEU A 43 21.96 -5.73 8.86
C LEU A 43 22.56 -5.65 7.47
N MET A 44 21.80 -5.16 6.48
CA MET A 44 22.29 -5.00 5.10
C MET A 44 23.46 -4.02 5.01
N ALA A 45 23.41 -2.91 5.74
CA ALA A 45 24.48 -1.93 5.78
C ALA A 45 25.75 -2.48 6.43
N LEU A 46 25.64 -3.12 7.59
CA LEU A 46 26.78 -3.67 8.34
C LEU A 46 27.47 -4.83 7.61
N THR A 47 26.73 -5.60 6.83
CA THR A 47 27.28 -6.71 6.04
C THR A 47 27.75 -6.30 4.63
N GLY A 48 27.71 -4.99 4.31
CA GLY A 48 28.16 -4.47 3.01
C GLY A 48 27.23 -4.84 1.84
N ASN A 49 26.02 -5.26 2.10
CA ASN A 49 25.05 -5.68 1.09
C ASN A 49 24.18 -4.54 0.55
N PHE A 50 24.41 -3.29 0.94
CA PHE A 50 23.62 -2.15 0.47
C PHE A 50 24.26 -1.47 -0.74
N GLY A 51 23.49 -1.29 -1.81
CA GLY A 51 23.91 -0.53 -3.00
C GLY A 51 24.91 -1.24 -3.92
N ILE A 52 25.09 -2.53 -3.79
CA ILE A 52 25.95 -3.34 -4.65
C ILE A 52 25.15 -4.26 -5.57
N PRO A 53 25.68 -4.70 -6.73
CA PRO A 53 25.02 -5.70 -7.57
C PRO A 53 24.74 -7.00 -6.81
N GLY A 54 23.50 -7.49 -6.87
CA GLY A 54 23.04 -8.67 -6.11
C GLY A 54 22.70 -8.39 -4.64
N GLY A 55 22.96 -7.19 -4.17
CA GLY A 55 22.65 -6.76 -2.82
C GLY A 55 21.29 -6.05 -2.69
N PHE A 56 21.09 -5.37 -1.58
CA PHE A 56 19.88 -4.62 -1.27
C PHE A 56 19.95 -3.22 -1.88
N ALA A 57 19.04 -2.94 -2.80
CA ALA A 57 18.82 -1.59 -3.32
C ALA A 57 17.60 -0.99 -2.61
N GLY A 58 17.76 0.10 -1.91
CA GLY A 58 16.64 0.80 -1.28
C GLY A 58 15.58 1.26 -2.30
N PRO A 59 14.43 1.79 -1.84
CA PRO A 59 13.44 2.36 -2.73
C PRO A 59 14.05 3.48 -3.55
N GLY A 60 13.94 3.37 -4.86
CA GLY A 60 14.56 4.32 -5.75
C GLY A 60 13.80 5.65 -5.93
N PRO A 61 14.47 6.74 -6.30
CA PRO A 61 13.88 8.06 -6.48
C PRO A 61 12.94 8.18 -7.68
N ALA A 62 12.98 7.25 -8.65
CA ALA A 62 12.20 7.36 -9.88
C ALA A 62 10.67 7.40 -9.67
N ARG A 63 10.19 6.78 -8.61
CA ARG A 63 8.77 6.83 -8.24
C ARG A 63 8.32 8.22 -7.78
N ALA A 64 9.25 9.02 -7.25
CA ALA A 64 8.95 10.37 -6.80
C ALA A 64 8.76 11.35 -7.98
N VAL A 65 9.54 11.21 -9.03
CA VAL A 65 9.50 12.11 -10.19
C VAL A 65 8.19 11.96 -10.97
N LEU A 66 7.71 10.73 -11.19
CA LEU A 66 6.44 10.50 -11.87
C LEU A 66 5.22 10.81 -10.99
N LYS A 67 5.33 10.65 -9.69
CA LYS A 67 4.24 10.95 -8.76
C LYS A 67 3.85 12.43 -8.82
N ASP A 68 4.82 13.32 -8.86
CA ASP A 68 4.55 14.77 -8.91
C ASP A 68 4.00 15.21 -10.28
N SER A 69 4.44 14.56 -11.37
CA SER A 69 3.94 14.86 -12.73
C SER A 69 2.54 14.31 -12.99
N PHE A 70 2.21 13.14 -12.43
CA PHE A 70 0.97 12.43 -12.73
C PHE A 70 -0.17 12.76 -11.76
N MET A 71 0.17 13.08 -10.49
CA MET A 71 -0.80 13.35 -9.43
C MET A 71 -1.09 14.84 -9.24
N GLY A 72 -0.49 15.72 -10.03
CA GLY A 72 -0.51 17.15 -9.81
C GLY A 72 0.38 17.56 -8.62
N THR A 73 0.81 18.80 -8.59
CA THR A 73 1.56 19.32 -7.44
C THR A 73 0.63 19.54 -6.25
N LYS A 74 1.15 19.45 -5.03
CA LYS A 74 0.37 19.76 -3.81
C LYS A 74 -0.28 21.17 -3.85
N LYS A 75 0.27 22.06 -4.66
CA LYS A 75 -0.26 23.43 -4.83
C LYS A 75 -1.58 23.50 -5.60
N ASP A 76 -1.84 22.52 -6.48
CA ASP A 76 -3.02 22.54 -7.33
C ASP A 76 -4.25 21.90 -6.65
N ARG A 77 -4.08 21.41 -5.43
CA ARG A 77 -5.15 20.80 -4.64
C ARG A 77 -5.55 21.75 -3.52
N GLU A 78 -6.47 22.65 -3.80
CA GLU A 78 -7.25 23.25 -2.74
C GLU A 78 -8.16 22.17 -2.15
N HIS A 79 -7.69 21.50 -1.09
CA HIS A 79 -8.54 20.66 -0.27
C HIS A 79 -9.10 21.51 0.86
N PRO A 80 -10.34 21.99 0.73
CA PRO A 80 -10.96 22.80 1.76
C PRO A 80 -11.17 22.01 3.05
N GLU A 81 -11.25 20.68 2.94
CA GLU A 81 -11.48 19.80 4.08
C GLU A 81 -10.34 18.81 4.26
N LYS A 82 -10.00 18.59 5.51
CA LYS A 82 -8.99 17.63 5.93
C LYS A 82 -9.61 16.24 6.07
N GLY A 83 -8.78 15.19 6.07
CA GLY A 83 -9.23 13.83 6.24
C GLY A 83 -10.14 13.64 7.47
N VAL A 84 -11.02 12.65 7.42
CA VAL A 84 -12.05 12.37 8.44
C VAL A 84 -11.49 12.20 9.86
N ASN A 85 -10.23 11.79 9.98
CA ASN A 85 -9.51 11.58 11.24
C ASN A 85 -8.43 12.64 11.51
N TYR A 86 -8.40 13.77 10.80
CA TYR A 86 -7.38 14.78 10.98
C TYR A 86 -7.34 15.31 12.43
N GLY A 87 -6.16 15.34 13.01
CA GLY A 87 -5.90 15.73 14.39
C GLY A 87 -5.83 14.57 15.37
N GLU A 88 -6.23 13.36 14.99
CA GLU A 88 -6.14 12.17 15.85
C GLU A 88 -4.73 11.58 15.86
N PHE A 89 -4.02 11.69 14.73
CA PHE A 89 -2.68 11.14 14.54
C PHE A 89 -1.70 12.23 14.08
N PRO A 90 -1.19 13.09 14.97
CA PRO A 90 -0.41 14.27 14.58
C PRO A 90 0.86 14.00 13.78
N ALA A 91 1.47 12.83 13.94
CA ALA A 91 2.65 12.43 13.15
C ALA A 91 2.25 12.06 11.72
N TRP A 92 1.12 11.38 11.54
CA TRP A 92 0.55 11.01 10.25
C TRP A 92 0.05 12.23 9.50
N ASP A 93 -0.61 13.14 10.16
CA ASP A 93 -1.14 14.38 9.59
C ASP A 93 -0.06 15.28 8.98
N LYS A 94 1.19 15.16 9.48
CA LYS A 94 2.34 15.87 8.91
C LYS A 94 2.83 15.25 7.60
N LEU A 95 2.60 13.96 7.41
CA LEU A 95 3.01 13.21 6.22
C LEU A 95 1.94 13.31 5.12
N THR A 96 0.68 13.21 5.53
CA THR A 96 -0.47 13.27 4.63
C THR A 96 -1.67 13.87 5.35
N SER A 97 -2.32 14.84 4.72
CA SER A 97 -3.49 15.52 5.30
C SER A 97 -4.82 14.95 4.85
N VAL A 98 -4.80 14.02 3.91
CA VAL A 98 -6.00 13.50 3.22
C VAL A 98 -6.17 11.99 3.35
N GLU A 99 -5.12 11.27 3.74
CA GLU A 99 -5.18 9.83 3.93
C GLU A 99 -5.59 9.50 5.36
N LEU A 100 -6.49 8.57 5.52
CA LEU A 100 -6.89 8.09 6.85
C LEU A 100 -6.06 6.87 7.27
N GLN A 101 -6.06 6.58 8.55
CA GLN A 101 -5.53 5.33 9.08
C GLN A 101 -6.52 4.21 8.80
N VAL A 102 -6.16 3.30 7.91
CA VAL A 102 -7.05 2.24 7.42
C VAL A 102 -7.50 1.27 8.53
N GLU A 103 -6.72 1.15 9.58
CA GLU A 103 -7.05 0.36 10.77
C GLU A 103 -8.33 0.86 11.47
N HIS A 104 -8.68 2.12 11.28
CA HIS A 104 -9.87 2.77 11.86
C HIS A 104 -11.01 2.94 10.85
N ILE A 105 -10.88 2.43 9.63
CA ILE A 105 -11.90 2.62 8.58
C ILE A 105 -13.29 2.17 9.01
N ALA A 106 -13.39 1.06 9.75
CA ALA A 106 -14.65 0.55 10.27
C ALA A 106 -15.37 1.60 11.14
N ASP A 107 -14.64 2.26 12.02
CA ASP A 107 -15.22 3.25 12.92
C ASP A 107 -15.69 4.49 12.15
N PHE A 108 -14.97 4.90 11.12
CA PHE A 108 -15.36 6.06 10.29
C PHE A 108 -16.56 5.74 9.38
N LEU A 109 -16.63 4.55 8.82
CA LEU A 109 -17.81 4.09 8.06
C LEU A 109 -19.07 4.02 8.95
N LEU A 110 -18.90 3.70 10.24
CA LEU A 110 -19.96 3.67 11.25
C LEU A 110 -20.29 5.05 11.85
N GLY A 111 -19.73 6.14 11.27
CA GLY A 111 -20.08 7.51 11.66
C GLY A 111 -19.28 8.09 12.81
N ASN A 112 -18.21 7.46 13.27
CA ASN A 112 -17.37 7.95 14.38
C ASN A 112 -16.29 8.95 13.94
N GLY A 113 -16.35 9.44 12.69
CA GLY A 113 -15.45 10.47 12.17
C GLY A 113 -15.98 11.89 12.36
N LYS A 114 -15.18 12.87 11.94
CA LYS A 114 -15.57 14.31 12.00
C LYS A 114 -16.73 14.65 11.08
N TYR A 115 -16.96 13.85 10.07
CA TYR A 115 -18.08 13.94 9.15
C TYR A 115 -18.49 12.55 8.65
N PRO A 116 -19.73 12.35 8.20
CA PRO A 116 -20.19 11.04 7.73
C PRO A 116 -19.53 10.69 6.38
N ILE A 117 -19.12 9.45 6.23
CA ILE A 117 -18.73 8.89 4.93
C ILE A 117 -20.01 8.42 4.24
N ARG A 118 -20.41 9.11 3.18
CA ARG A 118 -21.63 8.79 2.42
C ARG A 118 -21.36 7.92 1.21
N ASN A 119 -20.21 8.15 0.55
CA ASN A 119 -19.83 7.44 -0.66
C ASN A 119 -18.53 6.69 -0.44
N LEU A 120 -18.47 5.46 -0.94
CA LEU A 120 -17.28 4.63 -0.96
C LEU A 120 -16.95 4.24 -2.40
N ILE A 121 -15.69 4.42 -2.78
CA ILE A 121 -15.15 3.95 -4.06
C ILE A 121 -13.95 3.08 -3.75
N SER A 122 -13.95 1.83 -4.22
CA SER A 122 -12.84 0.91 -4.00
C SER A 122 -12.27 0.35 -5.29
N PHE A 123 -10.98 0.09 -5.26
CA PHE A 123 -10.24 -0.52 -6.36
C PHE A 123 -9.39 -1.67 -5.82
N GLY A 124 -9.68 -2.91 -6.25
CA GLY A 124 -8.90 -4.09 -5.85
C GLY A 124 -8.88 -4.33 -4.35
N THR A 125 -10.00 -4.14 -3.68
CA THR A 125 -10.10 -4.18 -2.22
C THR A 125 -10.67 -5.50 -1.72
N ASN A 126 -9.99 -6.09 -0.73
CA ASN A 126 -10.51 -7.20 0.06
C ASN A 126 -10.55 -6.81 1.54
N HIS A 127 -11.74 -6.51 2.06
CA HIS A 127 -11.91 -6.06 3.45
C HIS A 127 -11.52 -7.12 4.50
N HIS A 128 -11.49 -8.40 4.13
CA HIS A 128 -11.01 -9.46 5.02
C HIS A 128 -9.51 -9.38 5.32
N MET A 129 -8.74 -8.59 4.55
CA MET A 129 -7.34 -8.32 4.83
C MET A 129 -7.12 -7.22 5.87
N TRP A 130 -8.19 -6.55 6.30
CA TRP A 130 -8.14 -5.43 7.23
C TRP A 130 -8.63 -5.83 8.63
N PRO A 131 -8.21 -5.12 9.69
CA PRO A 131 -8.71 -5.39 11.03
C PRO A 131 -10.24 -5.24 11.13
N ARG A 132 -10.88 -6.14 11.87
CA ARG A 132 -12.32 -6.10 12.17
C ARG A 132 -13.21 -6.10 10.92
N PRO A 133 -13.07 -7.10 10.04
CA PRO A 133 -13.84 -7.18 8.79
C PRO A 133 -15.35 -7.16 9.03
N ASP A 134 -15.85 -7.77 10.11
CA ASP A 134 -17.22 -7.74 10.54
C ASP A 134 -17.79 -6.32 10.68
N ARG A 135 -17.02 -5.43 11.32
CA ARG A 135 -17.43 -4.04 11.49
C ARG A 135 -17.29 -3.21 10.20
N ILE A 136 -16.35 -3.57 9.33
CA ILE A 136 -16.25 -2.95 8.01
C ILE A 136 -17.48 -3.30 7.18
N GLU A 137 -17.96 -4.55 7.26
CA GLU A 137 -19.21 -4.97 6.60
C GLU A 137 -20.43 -4.21 7.11
N GLU A 138 -20.52 -4.01 8.44
CA GLU A 138 -21.57 -3.17 9.03
C GLU A 138 -21.52 -1.74 8.48
N GLY A 139 -20.32 -1.17 8.37
CA GLY A 139 -20.11 0.17 7.84
C GLY A 139 -20.43 0.28 6.35
N MET A 140 -20.01 -0.71 5.53
CA MET A 140 -20.32 -0.73 4.10
C MET A 140 -21.83 -0.77 3.81
N LYS A 141 -22.62 -1.36 4.69
CA LYS A 141 -24.10 -1.38 4.59
C LYS A 141 -24.74 -0.03 4.92
N GLN A 142 -24.01 0.90 5.53
CA GLN A 142 -24.52 2.21 5.97
C GLN A 142 -24.19 3.35 5.01
N VAL A 143 -23.21 3.16 4.13
CA VAL A 143 -22.90 4.19 3.12
C VAL A 143 -24.07 4.34 2.13
N GLU A 144 -24.31 5.55 1.66
CA GLU A 144 -25.40 5.85 0.73
C GLU A 144 -25.13 5.30 -0.68
N PHE A 145 -23.86 5.17 -1.05
CA PHE A 145 -23.44 4.66 -2.35
C PHE A 145 -22.07 4.02 -2.27
N PHE A 146 -21.93 2.81 -2.82
CA PHE A 146 -20.67 2.11 -2.92
C PHE A 146 -20.43 1.60 -4.35
N SER A 147 -19.32 2.00 -4.94
CA SER A 147 -18.84 1.41 -6.19
C SER A 147 -17.51 0.67 -6.00
N CYS A 148 -17.41 -0.51 -6.59
CA CYS A 148 -16.24 -1.37 -6.50
C CYS A 148 -15.71 -1.69 -7.90
N ALA A 149 -14.42 -1.51 -8.13
CA ALA A 149 -13.74 -1.96 -9.32
C ALA A 149 -12.78 -3.09 -8.94
N ASP A 150 -12.99 -4.28 -9.49
CA ASP A 150 -12.18 -5.46 -9.15
C ASP A 150 -12.10 -6.45 -10.32
N LEU A 151 -11.09 -7.34 -10.24
CA LEU A 151 -10.89 -8.43 -11.19
C LEU A 151 -11.88 -9.57 -10.98
N TYR A 152 -12.29 -9.79 -9.74
CA TYR A 152 -13.14 -10.89 -9.33
C TYR A 152 -14.26 -10.42 -8.43
N MET A 153 -15.38 -11.12 -8.47
CA MET A 153 -16.48 -10.94 -7.53
C MET A 153 -16.09 -11.46 -6.14
N ASN A 154 -15.31 -10.67 -5.40
CA ASN A 154 -14.91 -10.98 -4.03
C ASN A 154 -15.99 -10.55 -3.02
N ASP A 155 -15.78 -10.84 -1.74
CA ASP A 155 -16.77 -10.54 -0.70
C ASP A 155 -17.02 -9.03 -0.51
N THR A 156 -16.04 -8.17 -0.78
CA THR A 156 -16.23 -6.71 -0.75
C THR A 156 -17.21 -6.26 -1.83
N CYS A 157 -17.11 -6.84 -3.03
CA CYS A 157 -17.97 -6.51 -4.16
C CYS A 157 -19.46 -6.77 -3.90
N LYS A 158 -19.78 -7.70 -2.98
CA LYS A 158 -21.19 -8.04 -2.62
C LYS A 158 -21.94 -6.89 -1.95
N TYR A 159 -21.22 -5.91 -1.42
CA TYR A 159 -21.80 -4.73 -0.77
C TYR A 159 -21.92 -3.53 -1.73
N ALA A 160 -21.37 -3.63 -2.93
CA ALA A 160 -21.36 -2.53 -3.89
C ALA A 160 -22.68 -2.39 -4.63
N ASP A 161 -23.14 -1.16 -4.84
CA ASP A 161 -24.28 -0.81 -5.70
C ASP A 161 -23.89 -0.92 -7.18
N ILE A 162 -22.63 -0.59 -7.49
CA ILE A 162 -22.08 -0.71 -8.84
C ILE A 162 -20.76 -1.46 -8.78
N LEU A 163 -20.65 -2.51 -9.59
CA LEU A 163 -19.42 -3.26 -9.82
C LEU A 163 -18.87 -2.95 -11.22
N LEU A 164 -17.62 -2.52 -11.27
CA LEU A 164 -16.90 -2.24 -12.50
C LEU A 164 -15.84 -3.33 -12.72
N PRO A 165 -15.93 -4.13 -13.79
CA PRO A 165 -14.88 -5.08 -14.12
C PRO A 165 -13.62 -4.33 -14.55
N VAL A 166 -12.46 -4.83 -14.14
CA VAL A 166 -11.17 -4.25 -14.53
C VAL A 166 -10.34 -5.24 -15.34
N ALA A 167 -9.58 -4.72 -16.28
CA ALA A 167 -8.71 -5.52 -17.12
C ALA A 167 -7.52 -6.08 -16.34
N VAL A 168 -7.19 -7.34 -16.54
CA VAL A 168 -5.95 -7.93 -16.04
C VAL A 168 -4.74 -7.34 -16.75
N THR A 169 -3.55 -7.54 -16.19
CA THR A 169 -2.31 -6.97 -16.72
C THR A 169 -2.07 -7.32 -18.20
N GLN A 170 -2.42 -8.53 -18.61
CA GLN A 170 -2.24 -9.00 -19.98
C GLN A 170 -3.20 -8.37 -21.01
N GLU A 171 -4.30 -7.82 -20.54
CA GLU A 171 -5.35 -7.19 -21.39
C GLU A 171 -5.09 -5.71 -21.64
N ARG A 172 -4.04 -5.14 -21.10
CA ARG A 172 -3.74 -3.71 -21.21
C ARG A 172 -2.28 -3.44 -21.56
N GLU A 173 -2.05 -2.32 -22.21
CA GLU A 173 -0.73 -1.74 -22.32
C GLU A 173 -0.41 -0.98 -21.04
N GLN A 174 0.82 -1.12 -20.55
CA GLN A 174 1.27 -0.34 -19.41
C GLN A 174 2.77 -0.06 -19.46
N VAL A 175 3.14 1.05 -18.88
CA VAL A 175 4.52 1.40 -18.59
C VAL A 175 4.68 1.42 -17.07
N GLU A 176 5.58 0.63 -16.56
CA GLU A 176 5.89 0.59 -15.13
C GLU A 176 7.35 0.92 -14.87
N LEU A 177 7.59 1.49 -13.72
CA LEU A 177 8.93 1.72 -13.21
C LEU A 177 9.26 0.64 -12.18
N LEU A 178 10.17 -0.24 -12.56
CA LEU A 178 10.71 -1.26 -11.66
C LEU A 178 11.97 -0.73 -10.99
N GLY A 179 11.80 -0.21 -9.78
CA GLY A 179 12.90 0.40 -9.03
C GLY A 179 13.38 1.72 -9.66
N PRO A 180 14.60 2.19 -9.30
CA PRO A 180 15.06 3.52 -9.67
C PRO A 180 15.58 3.65 -11.12
N GLN A 181 15.79 2.56 -11.82
CA GLN A 181 16.58 2.57 -13.05
C GLN A 181 15.98 1.76 -14.20
N MET A 182 14.83 1.15 -14.00
CA MET A 182 14.21 0.29 -15.02
C MET A 182 12.82 0.76 -15.37
N VAL A 183 12.65 1.10 -16.65
CA VAL A 183 11.33 1.31 -17.25
C VAL A 183 10.91 0.02 -17.93
N TYR A 184 9.78 -0.51 -17.54
CA TYR A 184 9.22 -1.71 -18.12
C TYR A 184 8.00 -1.33 -18.96
N TYR A 185 7.99 -1.76 -20.21
CA TYR A 185 6.83 -1.66 -21.10
C TYR A 185 6.23 -3.04 -21.30
N GLN A 186 4.95 -3.14 -21.02
CA GLN A 186 4.18 -4.35 -21.27
C GLN A 186 3.17 -4.07 -22.37
N PRO A 187 3.29 -4.75 -23.53
CA PRO A 187 2.26 -4.68 -24.55
C PRO A 187 1.02 -5.47 -24.11
N LYS A 188 -0.13 -5.11 -24.65
CA LYS A 188 -1.34 -5.92 -24.58
C LYS A 188 -1.08 -7.27 -25.27
N VAL A 189 -1.43 -8.36 -24.61
CA VAL A 189 -1.19 -9.74 -25.08
C VAL A 189 -2.49 -10.43 -25.51
N VAL A 190 -3.58 -10.13 -24.81
CA VAL A 190 -4.92 -10.68 -25.09
C VAL A 190 -5.95 -9.56 -25.15
N GLU A 191 -7.04 -9.80 -25.88
CA GLU A 191 -8.16 -8.85 -25.94
C GLU A 191 -8.87 -8.79 -24.58
N ASN A 192 -9.38 -7.60 -24.26
CA ASN A 192 -10.14 -7.38 -23.05
C ASN A 192 -11.42 -8.23 -23.08
N GLN A 193 -11.71 -8.94 -21.99
CA GLN A 193 -12.84 -9.85 -21.85
C GLN A 193 -13.99 -9.24 -21.02
N GLY A 194 -13.82 -8.07 -20.42
CA GLY A 194 -14.81 -7.41 -19.57
C GLY A 194 -15.10 -5.97 -19.91
#